data_4d0f81d49bbbcce610a8ae0ae40987d5
#
_entry.id   4d0f81d49bbbcce610a8ae0ae40987d5
#
_cell.length_a   1.000
_cell.length_b   1.000
_cell.length_c   1.000
_cell.angle_alpha   90.00
_cell.angle_beta   90.00
_cell.angle_gamma   90.00
#
_symmetry.space_group_name_H-M   'P 1'
#
loop_
_entity.id
_entity.type
_entity.pdbx_description
1 polymer ?
#
loop_
_entity_poly.entity_id
_entity_poly.type
_entity_poly.pdbx_seq_one_letter_code
_entity_poly.pdbx_strand_id
1 'polypeptide(L)'
;MQDYFDRNAHAWVEAAYAGDVRFPVGAERVRLAIEGVAPAMQEGSRLVDLGCGGGQLCVHAANLGWRAVGVDSAPGMIEEARGESEGLDVEWIVASYDESGLPDGEFDAVTAMGLIEYLPDDDGLFAEAGRLLRPGGRFAVSCRNRLYNLQSANEYTENEPETARLLDELREELSRTRPDDLRALGESLAAAADELEAAAAEDRDVPPRELHDHRRAFQRGRRQHTPRDLAPAAERHGFAQAEVLALHPHPLPPALEPLAPRTYNRLAQAWQRSLERSPAGLAFSTAFVAVFERT
;
A
#
# COMPACT_ATOMS: atom_id res chain seq x y z
N MET A 1 14.54 13.93 -3.56
CA MET A 1 13.65 12.76 -3.71
C MET A 1 13.00 12.75 -5.09
N GLN A 2 12.34 13.83 -5.49
CA GLN A 2 11.77 14.02 -6.84
C GLN A 2 12.74 13.63 -7.96
N ASP A 3 13.99 14.13 -7.95
CA ASP A 3 15.02 13.81 -8.95
C ASP A 3 15.35 12.31 -9.08
N TYR A 4 15.12 11.53 -8.02
CA TYR A 4 15.33 10.08 -8.08
C TYR A 4 14.20 9.40 -8.83
N PHE A 5 12.97 9.73 -8.50
CA PHE A 5 11.80 9.16 -9.17
C PHE A 5 11.74 9.59 -10.64
N ASP A 6 12.10 10.84 -10.93
CA ASP A 6 12.15 11.35 -12.29
C ASP A 6 13.14 10.56 -13.18
N ARG A 7 14.35 10.27 -12.66
CA ARG A 7 15.38 9.54 -13.43
C ARG A 7 15.17 8.03 -13.51
N ASN A 8 14.39 7.45 -12.61
CA ASN A 8 14.25 6.00 -12.48
C ASN A 8 12.80 5.52 -12.67
N ALA A 9 11.92 6.36 -13.24
CA ALA A 9 10.48 6.11 -13.35
C ALA A 9 10.18 4.72 -13.94
N HIS A 10 10.67 4.42 -15.13
CA HIS A 10 10.44 3.16 -15.81
C HIS A 10 10.90 1.94 -14.99
N ALA A 11 12.15 1.94 -14.51
CA ALA A 11 12.69 0.84 -13.70
C ALA A 11 11.96 0.66 -12.37
N TRP A 12 11.44 1.76 -11.80
CA TRP A 12 10.67 1.70 -10.57
C TRP A 12 9.29 1.09 -10.80
N VAL A 13 8.59 1.50 -11.86
CA VAL A 13 7.29 0.94 -12.25
C VAL A 13 7.43 -0.55 -12.54
N GLU A 14 8.37 -0.95 -13.39
CA GLU A 14 8.65 -2.36 -13.70
C GLU A 14 8.89 -3.17 -12.41
N ALA A 15 9.76 -2.68 -11.51
CA ALA A 15 10.08 -3.39 -10.27
C ALA A 15 8.90 -3.49 -9.28
N ALA A 16 7.97 -2.51 -9.28
CA ALA A 16 6.82 -2.50 -8.38
C ALA A 16 5.72 -3.48 -8.82
N TYR A 17 5.63 -3.78 -10.10
CA TYR A 17 4.55 -4.58 -10.68
C TYR A 17 5.00 -5.94 -11.26
N ALA A 18 6.31 -6.22 -11.35
CA ALA A 18 6.83 -7.52 -11.79
C ALA A 18 6.53 -8.62 -10.75
N GLY A 19 5.66 -9.57 -11.09
CA GLY A 19 5.01 -10.49 -10.15
C GLY A 19 5.54 -11.92 -10.06
N ASP A 20 6.53 -12.34 -10.87
CA ASP A 20 6.89 -13.78 -10.96
C ASP A 20 7.73 -14.30 -9.77
N VAL A 21 8.58 -13.48 -9.19
CA VAL A 21 9.55 -13.89 -8.15
C VAL A 21 9.38 -13.06 -6.86
N ARG A 22 8.55 -12.04 -6.86
CA ARG A 22 8.32 -11.15 -5.72
C ARG A 22 6.83 -11.00 -5.47
N PHE A 23 6.49 -10.68 -4.23
CA PHE A 23 5.12 -10.31 -3.89
C PHE A 23 4.69 -9.09 -4.71
N PRO A 24 3.55 -9.14 -5.41
CA PRO A 24 3.09 -8.07 -6.30
C PRO A 24 2.51 -6.89 -5.50
N VAL A 25 3.35 -6.26 -4.68
CA VAL A 25 2.93 -5.24 -3.71
C VAL A 25 2.24 -4.05 -4.39
N GLY A 26 2.65 -3.68 -5.60
CA GLY A 26 2.03 -2.61 -6.38
C GLY A 26 0.59 -2.95 -6.76
N ALA A 27 0.39 -4.13 -7.37
CA ALA A 27 -0.93 -4.60 -7.80
C ALA A 27 -1.89 -4.80 -6.60
N GLU A 28 -1.42 -5.42 -5.52
CA GLU A 28 -2.22 -5.62 -4.31
C GLU A 28 -2.58 -4.29 -3.63
N ARG A 29 -1.67 -3.32 -3.64
CA ARG A 29 -1.93 -1.97 -3.13
C ARG A 29 -3.04 -1.27 -3.93
N VAL A 30 -2.99 -1.33 -5.27
CA VAL A 30 -4.03 -0.80 -6.15
C VAL A 30 -5.37 -1.49 -5.86
N ARG A 31 -5.40 -2.82 -5.80
CA ARG A 31 -6.60 -3.59 -5.51
C ARG A 31 -7.25 -3.16 -4.18
N LEU A 32 -6.47 -3.14 -3.10
CA LEU A 32 -6.97 -2.76 -1.77
C LEU A 32 -7.46 -1.31 -1.71
N ALA A 33 -6.77 -0.38 -2.39
CA ALA A 33 -7.20 1.01 -2.45
C ALA A 33 -8.53 1.15 -3.19
N ILE A 34 -8.66 0.52 -4.36
CA ILE A 34 -9.90 0.52 -5.15
C ILE A 34 -11.05 -0.10 -4.37
N GLU A 35 -10.86 -1.26 -3.75
CA GLU A 35 -11.89 -1.91 -2.92
C GLU A 35 -12.30 -1.02 -1.73
N GLY A 36 -11.32 -0.36 -1.09
CA GLY A 36 -11.58 0.52 0.05
C GLY A 36 -12.42 1.75 -0.30
N VAL A 37 -12.19 2.34 -1.47
CA VAL A 37 -12.97 3.52 -1.90
C VAL A 37 -14.25 3.16 -2.65
N ALA A 38 -14.38 1.95 -3.19
CA ALA A 38 -15.52 1.51 -3.99
C ALA A 38 -16.91 1.81 -3.38
N PRO A 39 -17.13 1.72 -2.05
CA PRO A 39 -18.44 2.07 -1.45
C PRO A 39 -18.91 3.51 -1.68
N ALA A 40 -17.99 4.45 -1.98
CA ALA A 40 -18.32 5.84 -2.32
C ALA A 40 -18.45 6.07 -3.84
N MET A 41 -18.19 5.05 -4.67
CA MET A 41 -18.03 5.16 -6.12
C MET A 41 -19.21 4.55 -6.89
N GLN A 42 -19.49 5.14 -8.04
CA GLN A 42 -20.39 4.65 -9.06
C GLN A 42 -19.84 5.02 -10.45
N GLU A 43 -20.47 4.57 -11.52
CA GLU A 43 -20.07 4.98 -12.88
C GLU A 43 -20.04 6.52 -13.03
N GLY A 44 -18.95 7.04 -13.57
CA GLY A 44 -18.72 8.47 -13.72
C GLY A 44 -18.26 9.22 -12.47
N SER A 45 -18.10 8.55 -11.32
CA SER A 45 -17.52 9.14 -10.11
C SER A 45 -16.08 9.61 -10.35
N ARG A 46 -15.64 10.61 -9.56
CA ARG A 46 -14.33 11.23 -9.69
C ARG A 46 -13.38 10.73 -8.60
N LEU A 47 -12.20 10.26 -9.01
CA LEU A 47 -11.10 9.88 -8.13
C LEU A 47 -9.86 10.72 -8.41
N VAL A 48 -9.13 11.11 -7.38
CA VAL A 48 -7.78 11.65 -7.51
C VAL A 48 -6.78 10.79 -6.75
N ASP A 49 -5.64 10.49 -7.39
CA ASP A 49 -4.50 9.78 -6.78
C ASP A 49 -3.34 10.77 -6.57
N LEU A 50 -3.04 11.07 -5.31
CA LEU A 50 -1.99 11.98 -4.89
C LEU A 50 -0.67 11.21 -4.74
N GLY A 51 0.36 11.60 -5.50
CA GLY A 51 1.60 10.85 -5.66
C GLY A 51 1.37 9.59 -6.50
N CYS A 52 0.72 9.74 -7.66
CA CYS A 52 0.22 8.65 -8.49
C CYS A 52 1.33 7.79 -9.13
N GLY A 53 2.60 8.24 -9.12
CA GLY A 53 3.69 7.54 -9.77
C GLY A 53 3.40 7.23 -11.23
N GLY A 54 3.60 5.98 -11.65
CA GLY A 54 3.32 5.51 -13.03
C GLY A 54 1.83 5.31 -13.37
N GLY A 55 0.90 5.73 -12.51
CA GLY A 55 -0.52 5.90 -12.83
C GLY A 55 -1.39 4.64 -12.80
N GLN A 56 -0.87 3.50 -12.38
CA GLN A 56 -1.59 2.20 -12.45
C GLN A 56 -2.93 2.22 -11.71
N LEU A 57 -3.04 2.96 -10.59
CA LEU A 57 -4.31 3.10 -9.87
C LEU A 57 -5.33 3.88 -10.70
N CYS A 58 -4.92 5.00 -11.31
CA CYS A 58 -5.78 5.82 -12.16
C CYS A 58 -6.24 5.03 -13.41
N VAL A 59 -5.35 4.26 -14.04
CA VAL A 59 -5.68 3.39 -15.17
C VAL A 59 -6.71 2.33 -14.74
N HIS A 60 -6.52 1.71 -13.57
CA HIS A 60 -7.48 0.74 -13.05
C HIS A 60 -8.85 1.38 -12.76
N ALA A 61 -8.87 2.56 -12.15
CA ALA A 61 -10.09 3.33 -11.88
C ALA A 61 -10.85 3.69 -13.17
N ALA A 62 -10.14 4.15 -14.19
CA ALA A 62 -10.73 4.48 -15.50
C ALA A 62 -11.35 3.26 -16.18
N ASN A 63 -10.71 2.08 -16.08
CA ASN A 63 -11.28 0.83 -16.59
C ASN A 63 -12.54 0.38 -15.85
N LEU A 64 -12.79 0.88 -14.64
CA LEU A 64 -14.04 0.69 -13.89
C LEU A 64 -15.14 1.73 -14.26
N GLY A 65 -14.86 2.62 -15.21
CA GLY A 65 -15.79 3.67 -15.63
C GLY A 65 -15.76 4.91 -14.72
N TRP A 66 -14.72 5.08 -13.88
CA TRP A 66 -14.51 6.26 -13.07
C TRP A 66 -13.66 7.29 -13.83
N ARG A 67 -13.80 8.57 -13.50
CA ARG A 67 -12.94 9.64 -14.01
C ARG A 67 -11.78 9.80 -13.05
N ALA A 68 -10.57 9.57 -13.53
CA ALA A 68 -9.39 9.60 -12.70
C ALA A 68 -8.50 10.83 -12.96
N VAL A 69 -7.92 11.38 -11.90
CA VAL A 69 -6.88 12.40 -11.95
C VAL A 69 -5.66 11.87 -11.22
N GLY A 70 -4.51 11.85 -11.88
CA GLY A 70 -3.22 11.51 -11.27
C GLY A 70 -2.36 12.74 -11.07
N VAL A 71 -1.88 12.94 -9.84
CA VAL A 71 -0.99 14.05 -9.47
C VAL A 71 0.33 13.47 -8.99
N ASP A 72 1.45 13.86 -9.62
CA ASP A 72 2.80 13.53 -9.14
C ASP A 72 3.76 14.69 -9.41
N SER A 73 4.69 14.89 -8.50
CA SER A 73 5.68 15.96 -8.63
C SER A 73 6.82 15.63 -9.59
N ALA A 74 7.02 14.35 -9.96
CA ALA A 74 8.06 13.89 -10.87
C ALA A 74 7.54 13.83 -12.31
N PRO A 75 8.02 14.70 -13.24
CA PRO A 75 7.59 14.71 -14.64
C PRO A 75 7.76 13.34 -15.32
N GLY A 76 8.85 12.63 -15.06
CA GLY A 76 9.12 11.30 -15.63
C GLY A 76 8.08 10.26 -15.24
N MET A 77 7.54 10.31 -14.00
CA MET A 77 6.44 9.45 -13.58
C MET A 77 5.16 9.73 -14.36
N ILE A 78 4.83 10.99 -14.58
CA ILE A 78 3.66 11.38 -15.37
C ILE A 78 3.82 11.01 -16.86
N GLU A 79 5.04 11.02 -17.38
CA GLU A 79 5.31 10.55 -18.75
C GLU A 79 5.04 9.04 -18.90
N GLU A 80 5.53 8.22 -17.95
CA GLU A 80 5.21 6.79 -17.89
C GLU A 80 3.69 6.55 -17.78
N ALA A 81 3.01 7.30 -16.89
CA ALA A 81 1.57 7.17 -16.68
C ALA A 81 0.73 7.48 -17.94
N ARG A 82 1.14 8.47 -18.72
CA ARG A 82 0.50 8.80 -20.00
C ARG A 82 0.61 7.68 -21.02
N GLY A 83 1.77 7.00 -21.07
CA GLY A 83 1.98 5.87 -21.96
C GLY A 83 1.01 4.70 -21.72
N GLU A 84 0.66 4.46 -20.47
CA GLU A 84 -0.20 3.35 -20.05
C GLU A 84 -1.70 3.65 -20.13
N SER A 85 -2.10 4.90 -20.39
CA SER A 85 -3.50 5.36 -20.29
C SER A 85 -4.11 5.81 -21.61
N GLU A 86 -3.53 5.45 -22.75
CA GLU A 86 -4.04 5.87 -24.07
C GLU A 86 -5.51 5.41 -24.27
N GLY A 87 -6.39 6.37 -24.56
CA GLY A 87 -7.83 6.12 -24.76
C GLY A 87 -8.67 6.00 -23.50
N LEU A 88 -8.10 6.19 -22.31
CA LEU A 88 -8.82 6.21 -21.05
C LEU A 88 -9.15 7.65 -20.58
N ASP A 89 -10.19 7.81 -19.77
CA ASP A 89 -10.58 9.09 -19.17
C ASP A 89 -9.73 9.38 -17.91
N VAL A 90 -8.47 9.75 -18.13
CA VAL A 90 -7.51 10.07 -17.08
C VAL A 90 -6.84 11.42 -17.37
N GLU A 91 -6.86 12.31 -16.38
CA GLU A 91 -6.12 13.57 -16.38
C GLU A 91 -4.79 13.42 -15.61
N TRP A 92 -3.70 13.96 -16.12
CA TRP A 92 -2.37 13.89 -15.52
C TRP A 92 -1.81 15.27 -15.22
N ILE A 93 -1.45 15.52 -13.94
CA ILE A 93 -0.96 16.80 -13.44
C ILE A 93 0.45 16.62 -12.86
N VAL A 94 1.41 17.39 -13.35
CA VAL A 94 2.74 17.51 -12.74
C VAL A 94 2.70 18.60 -11.68
N ALA A 95 2.53 18.20 -10.41
CA ALA A 95 2.46 19.14 -9.28
C ALA A 95 2.79 18.42 -7.96
N SER A 96 3.08 19.18 -6.91
CA SER A 96 3.02 18.66 -5.53
C SER A 96 1.59 18.26 -5.18
N TYR A 97 1.42 17.28 -4.28
CA TYR A 97 0.11 16.77 -3.87
C TYR A 97 -0.83 17.88 -3.34
N ASP A 98 -0.26 18.93 -2.73
CA ASP A 98 -0.95 20.06 -2.11
C ASP A 98 -1.03 21.31 -3.01
N GLU A 99 -0.47 21.25 -4.22
CA GLU A 99 -0.44 22.36 -5.19
C GLU A 99 -1.06 21.94 -6.54
N SER A 100 -1.95 20.98 -6.54
CA SER A 100 -2.57 20.43 -7.76
C SER A 100 -3.47 21.41 -8.50
N GLY A 101 -3.96 22.45 -7.82
CA GLY A 101 -4.95 23.39 -8.38
C GLY A 101 -6.34 22.78 -8.57
N LEU A 102 -6.59 21.59 -8.08
CA LEU A 102 -7.88 20.92 -8.20
C LEU A 102 -8.95 21.58 -7.31
N PRO A 103 -10.22 21.56 -7.73
CA PRO A 103 -11.31 22.24 -7.01
C PRO A 103 -11.69 21.52 -5.73
N ASP A 104 -12.22 22.28 -4.75
CA ASP A 104 -12.68 21.80 -3.45
C ASP A 104 -13.98 20.98 -3.57
N GLY A 105 -14.06 19.86 -2.86
CA GLY A 105 -15.30 19.11 -2.66
C GLY A 105 -15.86 18.42 -3.90
N GLU A 106 -15.08 18.22 -4.94
CA GLU A 106 -15.54 17.65 -6.20
C GLU A 106 -15.23 16.17 -6.40
N PHE A 107 -14.45 15.55 -5.50
CA PHE A 107 -14.02 14.16 -5.63
C PHE A 107 -14.82 13.23 -4.71
N ASP A 108 -15.18 12.06 -5.25
CA ASP A 108 -15.82 10.96 -4.52
C ASP A 108 -14.80 10.14 -3.74
N ALA A 109 -13.58 10.05 -4.29
CA ALA A 109 -12.46 9.38 -3.66
C ALA A 109 -11.13 10.12 -3.85
N VAL A 110 -10.30 10.04 -2.82
CA VAL A 110 -8.88 10.43 -2.85
C VAL A 110 -8.06 9.20 -2.48
N THR A 111 -6.95 8.98 -3.17
CA THR A 111 -5.98 7.95 -2.82
C THR A 111 -4.59 8.55 -2.68
N ALA A 112 -3.73 7.94 -1.82
CA ALA A 112 -2.34 8.34 -1.65
C ALA A 112 -1.50 7.08 -1.32
N MET A 113 -1.01 6.43 -2.38
CA MET A 113 -0.41 5.11 -2.25
C MET A 113 1.11 5.16 -2.12
N GLY A 114 1.61 5.14 -0.87
CA GLY A 114 3.04 5.20 -0.56
C GLY A 114 3.61 6.61 -0.62
N LEU A 115 2.78 7.64 -0.51
CA LEU A 115 3.18 9.04 -0.45
C LEU A 115 3.53 9.48 0.97
N ILE A 116 2.69 9.15 1.96
CA ILE A 116 2.76 9.66 3.34
C ILE A 116 4.12 9.41 4.02
N GLU A 117 4.80 8.34 3.65
CA GLU A 117 6.11 8.00 4.20
C GLU A 117 7.23 8.99 3.82
N TYR A 118 6.99 9.85 2.84
CA TYR A 118 7.92 10.87 2.34
C TYR A 118 7.58 12.29 2.81
N LEU A 119 6.41 12.50 3.40
CA LEU A 119 5.95 13.81 3.85
C LEU A 119 6.51 14.17 5.23
N PRO A 120 6.66 15.45 5.55
CA PRO A 120 7.18 15.89 6.84
C PRO A 120 6.25 15.56 8.01
N ASP A 121 4.95 15.59 7.77
CA ASP A 121 3.88 15.29 8.72
C ASP A 121 2.67 14.67 8.01
N ASP A 122 1.63 14.34 8.76
CA ASP A 122 0.40 13.74 8.22
C ASP A 122 -0.67 14.80 7.94
N ASP A 123 -0.61 15.93 8.65
CA ASP A 123 -1.65 16.96 8.61
C ASP A 123 -1.86 17.53 7.20
N GLY A 124 -0.78 17.82 6.47
CA GLY A 124 -0.87 18.35 5.12
C GLY A 124 -1.63 17.44 4.15
N LEU A 125 -1.37 16.12 4.24
CA LEU A 125 -2.05 15.14 3.38
C LEU A 125 -3.53 14.99 3.73
N PHE A 126 -3.86 14.91 5.04
CA PHE A 126 -5.26 14.83 5.48
C PHE A 126 -6.03 16.12 5.18
N ALA A 127 -5.40 17.28 5.32
CA ALA A 127 -5.99 18.57 4.94
C ALA A 127 -6.35 18.62 3.46
N GLU A 128 -5.42 18.22 2.58
CA GLU A 128 -5.64 18.23 1.13
C GLU A 128 -6.70 17.19 0.73
N ALA A 129 -6.64 15.98 1.26
CA ALA A 129 -7.68 14.97 1.02
C ALA A 129 -9.06 15.47 1.48
N GLY A 130 -9.14 16.13 2.65
CA GLY A 130 -10.38 16.74 3.15
C GLY A 130 -10.87 17.90 2.26
N ARG A 131 -9.98 18.71 1.70
CA ARG A 131 -10.33 19.79 0.79
C ARG A 131 -10.95 19.24 -0.51
N LEU A 132 -10.33 18.22 -1.09
CA LEU A 132 -10.74 17.66 -2.38
C LEU A 132 -12.03 16.84 -2.32
N LEU A 133 -12.25 16.11 -1.23
CA LEU A 133 -13.39 15.21 -1.09
C LEU A 133 -14.70 15.97 -0.84
N ARG A 134 -15.79 15.47 -1.40
CA ARG A 134 -17.14 15.80 -0.96
C ARG A 134 -17.48 15.12 0.37
N PRO A 135 -18.47 15.62 1.15
CA PRO A 135 -18.99 14.87 2.32
C PRO A 135 -19.41 13.44 1.96
N GLY A 136 -19.04 12.47 2.78
CA GLY A 136 -19.28 11.05 2.52
C GLY A 136 -18.31 10.43 1.49
N GLY A 137 -17.38 11.20 0.93
CA GLY A 137 -16.30 10.68 0.09
C GLY A 137 -15.27 9.90 0.89
N ARG A 138 -14.47 9.06 0.23
CA ARG A 138 -13.49 8.20 0.88
C ARG A 138 -12.03 8.54 0.55
N PHE A 139 -11.20 8.48 1.58
CA PHE A 139 -9.75 8.62 1.47
C PHE A 139 -9.06 7.30 1.80
N ALA A 140 -8.29 6.75 0.85
CA ALA A 140 -7.43 5.60 1.09
C ALA A 140 -5.96 6.01 1.08
N VAL A 141 -5.23 5.65 2.13
CA VAL A 141 -3.79 5.93 2.25
C VAL A 141 -3.02 4.66 2.59
N SER A 142 -1.92 4.39 1.88
CA SER A 142 -1.07 3.27 2.26
C SER A 142 0.16 3.74 3.02
N CYS A 143 0.45 3.03 4.12
CA CYS A 143 1.54 3.31 5.03
C CYS A 143 2.43 2.09 5.22
N ARG A 144 3.72 2.32 5.50
CA ARG A 144 4.59 1.28 6.05
C ARG A 144 4.17 1.00 7.49
N ASN A 145 4.02 -0.28 7.80
CA ASN A 145 3.49 -0.73 9.09
C ASN A 145 4.59 -0.81 10.15
N ARG A 146 4.54 0.11 11.12
CA ARG A 146 5.48 0.15 12.23
C ARG A 146 5.34 -1.03 13.19
N LEU A 147 4.14 -1.62 13.33
CA LEU A 147 3.94 -2.83 14.15
C LEU A 147 4.80 -3.99 13.67
N TYR A 148 5.07 -4.07 12.37
CA TYR A 148 5.92 -5.09 11.79
C TYR A 148 7.38 -5.01 12.25
N ASN A 149 7.86 -3.86 12.75
CA ASN A 149 9.21 -3.72 13.28
C ASN A 149 9.47 -4.69 14.44
N LEU A 150 8.42 -5.09 15.19
CA LEU A 150 8.56 -6.04 16.32
C LEU A 150 9.03 -7.43 15.90
N GLN A 151 8.86 -7.80 14.61
CA GLN A 151 9.15 -9.14 14.12
C GLN A 151 9.93 -9.20 12.80
N SER A 152 10.32 -8.04 12.27
CA SER A 152 11.05 -7.97 11.00
C SER A 152 12.47 -8.57 11.08
N ALA A 153 13.00 -8.75 12.30
CA ALA A 153 14.33 -9.30 12.59
C ALA A 153 15.45 -8.62 11.77
N ASN A 154 15.41 -7.30 11.71
CA ASN A 154 16.37 -6.46 10.99
C ASN A 154 16.64 -5.15 11.74
N GLU A 155 17.32 -4.18 11.11
CA GLU A 155 17.68 -2.89 11.70
C GLU A 155 16.47 -2.10 12.27
N TYR A 156 15.27 -2.29 11.76
CA TYR A 156 14.06 -1.65 12.31
C TYR A 156 13.65 -2.25 13.65
N THR A 157 13.80 -3.58 13.84
CA THR A 157 13.59 -4.23 15.14
C THR A 157 14.61 -3.76 16.16
N GLU A 158 15.89 -3.71 15.75
CA GLU A 158 17.00 -3.34 16.63
C GLU A 158 16.92 -1.87 17.10
N ASN A 159 16.42 -0.98 16.24
CA ASN A 159 16.38 0.46 16.50
C ASN A 159 14.98 0.99 16.84
N GLU A 160 13.98 0.13 17.14
CA GLU A 160 12.63 0.58 17.49
C GLU A 160 12.58 1.17 18.91
N PRO A 161 12.39 2.51 19.06
CA PRO A 161 12.45 3.16 20.36
C PRO A 161 11.20 2.97 21.21
N GLU A 162 10.06 2.59 20.62
CA GLU A 162 8.75 2.51 21.27
C GLU A 162 8.23 1.07 21.39
N THR A 163 9.13 0.10 21.52
CA THR A 163 8.80 -1.33 21.55
C THR A 163 7.66 -1.66 22.52
N ALA A 164 7.64 -1.07 23.71
CA ALA A 164 6.59 -1.33 24.72
C ALA A 164 5.21 -0.86 24.22
N ARG A 165 5.12 0.35 23.66
CA ARG A 165 3.88 0.88 23.08
C ARG A 165 3.38 0.01 21.94
N LEU A 166 4.28 -0.36 21.02
CA LEU A 166 3.92 -1.20 19.87
C LEU A 166 3.46 -2.61 20.31
N LEU A 167 4.06 -3.18 21.35
CA LEU A 167 3.62 -4.46 21.90
C LEU A 167 2.21 -4.37 22.51
N ASP A 168 1.89 -3.30 23.20
CA ASP A 168 0.54 -3.10 23.75
C ASP A 168 -0.49 -2.90 22.64
N GLU A 169 -0.17 -2.12 21.62
CA GLU A 169 -1.02 -1.94 20.45
C GLU A 169 -1.23 -3.27 19.70
N LEU A 170 -0.15 -4.04 19.47
CA LEU A 170 -0.22 -5.34 18.81
C LEU A 170 -1.06 -6.35 19.59
N ARG A 171 -0.96 -6.38 20.93
CA ARG A 171 -1.82 -7.23 21.78
C ARG A 171 -3.29 -6.88 21.61
N GLU A 172 -3.61 -5.60 21.56
CA GLU A 172 -4.99 -5.16 21.38
C GLU A 172 -5.50 -5.55 19.98
N GLU A 173 -4.71 -5.35 18.94
CA GLU A 173 -5.08 -5.79 17.60
C GLU A 173 -5.29 -7.31 17.54
N LEU A 174 -4.36 -8.10 18.06
CA LEU A 174 -4.49 -9.56 18.07
C LEU A 174 -5.69 -10.06 18.90
N SER A 175 -6.07 -9.33 19.96
CA SER A 175 -7.24 -9.70 20.77
C SER A 175 -8.57 -9.63 20.01
N ARG A 176 -8.61 -8.90 18.90
CA ARG A 176 -9.78 -8.78 18.01
C ARG A 176 -9.82 -9.85 16.92
N THR A 177 -8.76 -10.68 16.79
CA THR A 177 -8.70 -11.76 15.81
C THR A 177 -9.75 -12.82 16.13
N ARG A 178 -10.54 -13.19 15.14
CA ARG A 178 -11.63 -14.16 15.29
C ARG A 178 -11.14 -15.57 14.92
N PRO A 179 -11.71 -16.63 15.50
CA PRO A 179 -11.42 -18.01 15.10
C PRO A 179 -11.64 -18.27 13.60
N ASP A 180 -12.61 -17.61 12.99
CA ASP A 180 -12.89 -17.73 11.56
C ASP A 180 -11.77 -17.16 10.68
N ASP A 181 -11.08 -16.13 11.12
CA ASP A 181 -9.92 -15.59 10.42
C ASP A 181 -8.80 -16.65 10.33
N LEU A 182 -8.57 -17.39 11.43
CA LEU A 182 -7.56 -18.46 11.47
C LEU A 182 -7.99 -19.68 10.66
N ARG A 183 -9.29 -19.97 10.61
CA ARG A 183 -9.84 -21.05 9.78
C ARG A 183 -9.66 -20.72 8.30
N ALA A 184 -9.99 -19.49 7.88
CA ALA A 184 -9.80 -19.03 6.52
C ALA A 184 -8.33 -19.09 6.08
N LEU A 185 -7.38 -18.80 7.00
CA LEU A 185 -5.95 -18.98 6.72
C LEU A 185 -5.62 -20.46 6.48
N GLY A 186 -6.12 -21.37 7.33
CA GLY A 186 -5.88 -22.82 7.17
C GLY A 186 -6.42 -23.33 5.82
N GLU A 187 -7.61 -22.92 5.42
CA GLU A 187 -8.21 -23.27 4.14
C GLU A 187 -7.41 -22.70 2.94
N SER A 188 -6.95 -21.46 3.03
CA SER A 188 -6.16 -20.83 1.98
C SER A 188 -4.78 -21.50 1.81
N LEU A 189 -4.14 -21.88 2.91
CA LEU A 189 -2.87 -22.62 2.86
C LEU A 189 -3.06 -24.03 2.29
N ALA A 190 -4.14 -24.71 2.67
CA ALA A 190 -4.48 -26.02 2.11
C ALA A 190 -4.77 -25.94 0.59
N ALA A 191 -5.48 -24.90 0.16
CA ALA A 191 -5.74 -24.68 -1.27
C ALA A 191 -4.48 -24.33 -2.09
N ALA A 192 -3.48 -23.73 -1.45
CA ALA A 192 -2.21 -23.36 -2.09
C ALA A 192 -1.13 -24.47 -1.99
N ALA A 193 -1.43 -25.64 -1.40
CA ALA A 193 -0.42 -26.67 -1.10
C ALA A 193 0.34 -27.15 -2.34
N ASP A 194 -0.35 -27.46 -3.44
CA ASP A 194 0.26 -27.93 -4.68
C ASP A 194 1.14 -26.84 -5.32
N GLU A 195 0.70 -25.58 -5.29
CA GLU A 195 1.48 -24.44 -5.78
C GLU A 195 2.74 -24.21 -4.94
N LEU A 196 2.64 -24.38 -3.62
CA LEU A 196 3.77 -24.27 -2.70
C LEU A 196 4.79 -25.39 -2.92
N GLU A 197 4.33 -26.62 -3.16
CA GLU A 197 5.21 -27.75 -3.49
C GLU A 197 5.95 -27.51 -4.82
N ALA A 198 5.26 -27.04 -5.85
CA ALA A 198 5.85 -26.69 -7.13
C ALA A 198 6.88 -25.57 -6.98
N ALA A 199 6.54 -24.49 -6.28
CA ALA A 199 7.45 -23.38 -6.00
C ALA A 199 8.69 -23.81 -5.24
N ALA A 200 8.55 -24.68 -4.23
CA ALA A 200 9.67 -25.21 -3.46
C ALA A 200 10.58 -26.13 -4.31
N ALA A 201 10.04 -26.84 -5.29
CA ALA A 201 10.83 -27.61 -6.24
C ALA A 201 11.66 -26.70 -7.16
N GLU A 202 11.06 -25.65 -7.69
CA GLU A 202 11.74 -24.66 -8.56
C GLU A 202 12.82 -23.87 -7.79
N ASP A 203 12.59 -23.51 -6.53
CA ASP A 203 13.54 -22.76 -5.71
C ASP A 203 14.82 -23.57 -5.41
N ARG A 204 14.77 -24.91 -5.43
CA ARG A 204 15.96 -25.75 -5.22
C ARG A 204 17.05 -25.59 -6.27
N ASP A 205 16.66 -25.21 -7.48
CA ASP A 205 17.56 -25.10 -8.62
C ASP A 205 18.01 -23.64 -8.88
N VAL A 206 17.52 -22.69 -8.08
CA VAL A 206 17.86 -21.27 -8.21
C VAL A 206 18.89 -20.88 -7.17
N PRO A 207 20.08 -20.39 -7.56
CA PRO A 207 21.04 -19.86 -6.59
C PRO A 207 20.43 -18.68 -5.82
N PRO A 208 20.77 -18.50 -4.52
CA PRO A 208 20.33 -17.35 -3.75
C PRO A 208 20.63 -16.05 -4.50
N ARG A 209 19.62 -15.26 -4.78
CA ARG A 209 19.82 -13.95 -5.42
C ARG A 209 20.39 -12.99 -4.38
N GLU A 210 21.51 -12.39 -4.69
CA GLU A 210 21.91 -11.15 -4.02
C GLU A 210 20.80 -10.12 -4.33
N LEU A 211 20.03 -9.77 -3.31
CA LEU A 211 19.12 -8.63 -3.39
C LEU A 211 19.99 -7.38 -3.57
N HIS A 212 20.19 -6.97 -4.82
CA HIS A 212 20.85 -5.71 -5.14
C HIS A 212 19.99 -4.58 -4.61
N ASP A 213 20.45 -4.01 -3.53
CA ASP A 213 19.71 -3.14 -2.65
C ASP A 213 19.86 -1.66 -3.04
N HIS A 214 19.42 -1.31 -4.24
CA HIS A 214 19.19 0.10 -4.57
C HIS A 214 18.19 0.77 -3.61
N ARG A 215 17.41 -0.05 -2.87
CA ARG A 215 16.39 0.38 -1.93
C ARG A 215 16.96 0.70 -0.53
N ARG A 216 18.06 0.10 -0.09
CA ARG A 216 18.63 0.35 1.26
C ARG A 216 19.01 1.81 1.47
N ALA A 217 19.63 2.45 0.50
CA ALA A 217 19.97 3.87 0.60
C ALA A 217 18.74 4.78 0.71
N PHE A 218 17.61 4.36 0.09
CA PHE A 218 16.35 5.10 0.07
C PHE A 218 15.43 4.80 1.26
N GLN A 219 15.64 3.69 1.96
CA GLN A 219 14.79 3.26 3.08
C GLN A 219 15.10 3.99 4.38
N ARG A 220 16.31 4.50 4.54
CA ARG A 220 16.69 5.27 5.72
C ARG A 220 15.95 6.59 5.76
N GLY A 221 15.16 6.79 6.84
CA GLY A 221 14.43 8.02 7.09
C GLY A 221 12.99 8.09 6.56
N ARG A 222 12.44 7.01 6.00
CA ARG A 222 11.02 6.95 5.68
C ARG A 222 10.20 6.83 6.96
N ARG A 223 9.13 7.61 7.02
CA ARG A 223 8.18 7.53 8.13
C ARG A 223 7.43 6.20 8.08
N GLN A 224 7.15 5.67 9.24
CA GLN A 224 6.35 4.47 9.44
C GLN A 224 5.22 4.80 10.40
N HIS A 225 4.08 4.16 10.21
CA HIS A 225 2.88 4.41 11.00
C HIS A 225 2.32 3.11 11.55
N THR A 226 1.68 3.19 12.69
CA THR A 226 0.62 2.25 13.03
C THR A 226 -0.73 2.82 12.57
N PRO A 227 -1.80 2.01 12.46
CA PRO A 227 -3.12 2.57 12.19
C PRO A 227 -3.54 3.66 13.17
N ARG A 228 -3.11 3.58 14.43
CA ARG A 228 -3.42 4.57 15.46
C ARG A 228 -2.66 5.88 15.29
N ASP A 229 -1.48 5.86 14.71
CA ASP A 229 -0.70 7.08 14.48
C ASP A 229 -1.41 8.03 13.51
N LEU A 230 -2.30 7.52 12.63
CA LEU A 230 -3.07 8.32 11.68
C LEU A 230 -4.31 8.98 12.30
N ALA A 231 -4.85 8.44 13.40
CA ALA A 231 -6.11 8.89 13.98
C ALA A 231 -6.12 10.39 14.35
N PRO A 232 -5.07 10.97 14.96
CA PRO A 232 -5.08 12.38 15.32
C PRO A 232 -5.19 13.33 14.12
N ALA A 233 -4.54 13.01 13.00
CA ALA A 233 -4.65 13.80 11.77
C ALA A 233 -6.05 13.61 11.14
N ALA A 234 -6.54 12.37 11.08
CA ALA A 234 -7.86 12.07 10.57
C ALA A 234 -8.97 12.85 11.31
N GLU A 235 -8.96 12.82 12.64
CA GLU A 235 -9.95 13.53 13.48
C GLU A 235 -9.90 15.05 13.26
N ARG A 236 -8.70 15.65 13.22
CA ARG A 236 -8.54 17.09 12.99
C ARG A 236 -9.11 17.56 11.66
N HIS A 237 -9.07 16.71 10.65
CA HIS A 237 -9.50 17.03 9.27
C HIS A 237 -10.87 16.44 8.90
N GLY A 238 -11.68 16.02 9.90
CA GLY A 238 -13.07 15.58 9.70
C GLY A 238 -13.19 14.22 9.03
N PHE A 239 -12.32 13.28 9.38
CA PHE A 239 -12.37 11.90 8.90
C PHE A 239 -12.68 10.92 10.01
N ALA A 240 -13.52 9.93 9.69
CA ALA A 240 -13.70 8.73 10.50
C ALA A 240 -13.03 7.54 9.82
N GLN A 241 -12.27 6.74 10.59
CA GLN A 241 -11.65 5.52 10.05
C GLN A 241 -12.74 4.48 9.74
N ALA A 242 -12.82 4.04 8.49
CA ALA A 242 -13.76 3.04 8.03
C ALA A 242 -13.19 1.61 8.14
N GLU A 243 -11.97 1.41 7.66
CA GLU A 243 -11.29 0.10 7.74
C GLU A 243 -9.76 0.24 7.66
N VAL A 244 -9.06 -0.84 8.03
CA VAL A 244 -7.63 -1.02 7.82
C VAL A 244 -7.40 -2.38 7.17
N LEU A 245 -6.66 -2.37 6.07
CA LEU A 245 -6.38 -3.54 5.26
C LEU A 245 -4.89 -3.85 5.33
N ALA A 246 -4.53 -5.05 5.79
CA ALA A 246 -3.15 -5.49 5.83
C ALA A 246 -2.60 -5.70 4.41
N LEU A 247 -1.36 -5.31 4.18
CA LEU A 247 -0.72 -5.40 2.86
C LEU A 247 0.69 -5.97 2.98
N HIS A 248 1.00 -6.92 2.11
CA HIS A 248 2.32 -7.54 1.99
C HIS A 248 2.73 -8.27 3.27
N PRO A 249 2.06 -9.37 3.60
CA PRO A 249 2.40 -10.18 4.76
C PRO A 249 3.73 -10.91 4.56
N HIS A 250 4.47 -11.04 5.64
CA HIS A 250 5.69 -11.83 5.70
C HIS A 250 5.52 -12.92 6.79
N PRO A 251 5.02 -14.10 6.42
CA PRO A 251 4.82 -15.19 7.38
C PRO A 251 6.13 -15.72 7.96
N LEU A 252 7.25 -15.42 7.31
CA LEU A 252 8.61 -15.73 7.73
C LEU A 252 9.46 -14.44 7.70
N PRO A 253 10.60 -14.39 8.43
CA PRO A 253 11.49 -13.23 8.37
C PRO A 253 11.92 -12.89 6.95
N PRO A 254 11.93 -11.59 6.55
CA PRO A 254 12.30 -11.18 5.18
C PRO A 254 13.67 -11.63 4.71
N ALA A 255 14.59 -11.90 5.65
CA ALA A 255 15.91 -12.42 5.34
C ALA A 255 15.89 -13.82 4.67
N LEU A 256 14.79 -14.55 4.79
CA LEU A 256 14.61 -15.87 4.17
C LEU A 256 14.06 -15.80 2.74
N GLU A 257 13.49 -14.68 2.32
CA GLU A 257 12.95 -14.51 0.96
C GLU A 257 13.96 -14.84 -0.14
N PRO A 258 15.24 -14.40 -0.07
CA PRO A 258 16.23 -14.70 -1.12
C PRO A 258 16.60 -16.18 -1.22
N LEU A 259 16.35 -16.96 -0.17
CA LEU A 259 16.69 -18.39 -0.13
C LEU A 259 15.67 -19.27 -0.86
N ALA A 260 14.40 -18.84 -0.88
CA ALA A 260 13.28 -19.53 -1.51
C ALA A 260 12.22 -18.52 -1.97
N PRO A 261 12.51 -17.69 -2.99
CA PRO A 261 11.69 -16.52 -3.30
C PRO A 261 10.29 -16.87 -3.81
N ARG A 262 10.14 -17.92 -4.61
CA ARG A 262 8.82 -18.34 -5.10
C ARG A 262 7.96 -18.92 -4.01
N THR A 263 8.51 -19.83 -3.20
CA THR A 263 7.83 -20.41 -2.03
C THR A 263 7.39 -19.32 -1.06
N TYR A 264 8.29 -18.39 -0.77
CA TYR A 264 8.01 -17.25 0.10
C TYR A 264 6.85 -16.41 -0.41
N ASN A 265 6.87 -16.08 -1.71
CA ASN A 265 5.84 -15.25 -2.33
C ASN A 265 4.48 -15.96 -2.43
N ARG A 266 4.44 -17.25 -2.74
CA ARG A 266 3.20 -18.03 -2.75
C ARG A 266 2.56 -18.10 -1.37
N LEU A 267 3.38 -18.31 -0.34
CA LEU A 267 2.95 -18.30 1.05
C LEU A 267 2.39 -16.92 1.45
N ALA A 268 3.08 -15.85 1.09
CA ALA A 268 2.64 -14.48 1.35
C ALA A 268 1.31 -14.16 0.64
N GLN A 269 1.11 -14.59 -0.60
CA GLN A 269 -0.13 -14.39 -1.35
C GLN A 269 -1.31 -15.16 -0.74
N ALA A 270 -1.10 -16.42 -0.32
CA ALA A 270 -2.13 -17.20 0.36
C ALA A 270 -2.54 -16.52 1.68
N TRP A 271 -1.59 -15.98 2.40
CA TRP A 271 -1.83 -15.24 3.65
C TRP A 271 -2.55 -13.90 3.40
N GLN A 272 -2.15 -13.15 2.38
CA GLN A 272 -2.79 -11.89 2.00
C GLN A 272 -4.30 -12.06 1.83
N ARG A 273 -4.71 -13.00 0.99
CA ARG A 273 -6.13 -13.24 0.67
C ARG A 273 -6.99 -13.57 1.89
N SER A 274 -6.39 -14.23 2.90
CA SER A 274 -7.12 -14.70 4.07
C SER A 274 -7.17 -13.69 5.20
N LEU A 275 -6.12 -12.90 5.38
CA LEU A 275 -5.94 -12.07 6.56
C LEU A 275 -5.88 -10.57 6.29
N GLU A 276 -6.09 -10.11 5.06
CA GLU A 276 -6.00 -8.67 4.74
C GLU A 276 -6.98 -7.81 5.56
N ARG A 277 -8.14 -8.36 5.92
CA ARG A 277 -9.17 -7.69 6.75
C ARG A 277 -9.16 -8.14 8.21
N SER A 278 -8.21 -9.00 8.59
CA SER A 278 -8.07 -9.48 9.94
C SER A 278 -7.01 -8.68 10.70
N PRO A 279 -7.24 -8.38 11.99
CA PRO A 279 -6.22 -7.81 12.86
C PRO A 279 -4.91 -8.62 12.90
N ALA A 280 -5.00 -9.97 12.80
CA ALA A 280 -3.83 -10.82 12.69
C ALA A 280 -2.99 -10.52 11.45
N GLY A 281 -3.60 -10.11 10.34
CA GLY A 281 -2.90 -9.73 9.13
C GLY A 281 -1.96 -8.54 9.33
N LEU A 282 -2.36 -7.56 10.13
CA LEU A 282 -1.53 -6.39 10.46
C LEU A 282 -0.25 -6.79 11.18
N ALA A 283 -0.32 -7.79 12.05
CA ALA A 283 0.85 -8.25 12.81
C ALA A 283 1.99 -8.73 11.90
N PHE A 284 1.66 -9.30 10.75
CA PHE A 284 2.61 -9.93 9.84
C PHE A 284 2.90 -9.11 8.57
N SER A 285 2.26 -7.96 8.38
CA SER A 285 2.35 -7.19 7.14
C SER A 285 3.28 -6.00 7.25
N THR A 286 4.10 -5.79 6.21
CA THR A 286 5.06 -4.67 6.13
C THR A 286 4.41 -3.34 5.82
N ALA A 287 3.17 -3.36 5.34
CA ALA A 287 2.38 -2.19 5.02
C ALA A 287 0.90 -2.42 5.35
N PHE A 288 0.12 -1.38 5.28
CA PHE A 288 -1.35 -1.42 5.33
C PHE A 288 -1.94 -0.32 4.45
N VAL A 289 -3.22 -0.48 4.13
CA VAL A 289 -4.06 0.56 3.56
C VAL A 289 -5.10 0.94 4.61
N ALA A 290 -5.11 2.19 5.04
CA ALA A 290 -6.15 2.74 5.90
C ALA A 290 -7.15 3.51 5.04
N VAL A 291 -8.44 3.27 5.29
CA VAL A 291 -9.56 3.91 4.58
C VAL A 291 -10.34 4.76 5.57
N PHE A 292 -10.57 5.98 5.18
CA PHE A 292 -11.32 6.97 5.95
C PHE A 292 -12.52 7.47 5.17
N GLU A 293 -13.57 7.86 5.87
CA GLU A 293 -14.74 8.51 5.31
C GLU A 293 -14.81 9.95 5.80
N ARG A 294 -15.02 10.91 4.89
CA ARG A 294 -15.19 12.31 5.23
C ARG A 294 -16.56 12.54 5.86
N THR A 295 -16.55 13.01 7.11
CA THR A 295 -17.78 13.33 7.90
C THR A 295 -18.38 14.66 7.53
#